data_c50f02027e8e6ba0ecc57e97da0d9686
#
_entry.id   c50f02027e8e6ba0ecc57e97da0d9686
#
_cell.length_a   1.000
_cell.length_b   1.000
_cell.length_c   1.000
_cell.angle_alpha   90.00
_cell.angle_beta   90.00
_cell.angle_gamma   90.00
#
_symmetry.space_group_name_H-M   'P 1'
#
loop_
_entity.id
_entity.type
_entity.pdbx_description
1 polymer ?
#
loop_
_entity_poly.entity_id
_entity_poly.type
_entity_poly.pdbx_seq_one_letter_code
_entity_poly.pdbx_strand_id
1 'polypeptide(L)' 'VDPIAVYDVQQIIRQLQQRGLGILITDHNVRETLSVVDRAYLMCQGEILLEGSSDFLVNDEKAKEVYLGPRFNM' A
#
# COMPACT_ATOMS: atom_id res chain seq x y z
N VAL A 1 -7.93 10.65 -5.71
CA VAL A 1 -6.97 11.57 -5.09
C VAL A 1 -6.12 12.23 -6.16
N ASP A 2 -5.83 13.48 -5.98
CA ASP A 2 -4.98 14.25 -6.88
C ASP A 2 -3.57 13.63 -6.93
N PRO A 3 -3.06 13.27 -8.11
CA PRO A 3 -1.71 12.70 -8.23
C PRO A 3 -0.61 13.59 -7.65
N ILE A 4 -0.77 14.89 -7.73
CA ILE A 4 0.20 15.83 -7.15
C ILE A 4 0.24 15.70 -5.64
N ALA A 5 -0.94 15.59 -5.02
CA ALA A 5 -1.02 15.41 -3.56
C ALA A 5 -0.40 14.09 -3.12
N VAL A 6 -0.60 13.02 -3.88
CA VAL A 6 0.02 11.72 -3.58
C VAL A 6 1.54 11.84 -3.65
N TYR A 7 2.05 12.49 -4.67
CA TYR A 7 3.50 12.68 -4.83
C TYR A 7 4.07 13.44 -3.64
N ASP A 8 3.43 14.51 -3.22
CA ASP A 8 3.89 15.32 -2.09
C ASP A 8 3.92 14.51 -0.80
N VAL A 9 2.89 13.71 -0.55
CA VAL A 9 2.84 12.84 0.63
C VAL A 9 3.98 11.82 0.59
N GLN A 10 4.27 11.25 -0.58
CA GLN A 10 5.37 10.30 -0.72
C GLN A 10 6.70 10.95 -0.37
N GLN A 11 6.93 12.17 -0.78
CA GLN A 11 8.18 12.88 -0.48
C GLN A 11 8.33 13.13 1.02
N ILE A 12 7.26 13.51 1.68
CA ILE A 12 7.27 13.72 3.13
C ILE A 12 7.60 12.41 3.86
N ILE A 13 6.97 11.31 3.46
CA ILE A 13 7.20 10.01 4.06
C ILE A 13 8.67 9.60 3.90
N ARG A 14 9.24 9.78 2.72
CA ARG A 14 10.64 9.43 2.48
C ARG A 14 11.59 10.26 3.35
N GLN A 15 11.30 11.54 3.52
CA GLN A 15 12.11 12.40 4.39
C GLN A 15 12.07 11.93 5.84
N LEU A 16 10.91 11.53 6.33
CA LEU A 16 10.76 11.03 7.69
C LEU A 16 11.48 9.70 7.87
N GLN A 17 11.43 8.82 6.87
CA GLN A 17 12.16 7.56 6.91
C GLN A 17 13.67 7.78 6.98
N GLN A 18 14.17 8.74 6.26
CA GLN A 18 15.60 9.06 6.28
C GLN A 18 16.07 9.54 7.65
N ARG A 19 15.15 10.04 8.47
CA ARG A 19 15.45 10.44 9.85
C ARG A 19 15.34 9.27 10.84
N GLY A 20 15.10 8.06 10.35
CA GLY A 20 15.01 6.89 11.18
C GLY A 20 13.64 6.62 11.78
N LEU A 21 12.59 7.27 11.27
CA LEU A 21 11.24 7.08 11.78
C LEU A 21 10.54 5.92 11.07
N GLY A 22 9.84 5.10 11.85
CA GLY A 22 8.92 4.11 11.29
C GLY A 22 7.57 4.78 11.05
N ILE A 23 6.94 4.46 9.92
CA ILE A 23 5.69 5.10 9.52
C ILE A 23 4.63 4.03 9.29
N LEU A 24 3.50 4.18 9.96
CA LEU A 24 2.36 3.28 9.79
C LEU A 24 1.24 4.03 9.08
N ILE A 25 0.74 3.45 7.99
CA ILE A 25 -0.33 4.02 7.20
C ILE A 25 -1.49 3.03 7.18
N THR A 26 -2.70 3.51 7.46
CA THR A 26 -3.90 2.71 7.31
C THR A 26 -4.81 3.39 6.30
N ASP A 27 -5.27 2.64 5.30
CA ASP A 27 -6.11 3.19 4.26
C ASP A 27 -6.85 2.06 3.55
N HIS A 28 -7.99 2.37 2.98
CA HIS A 28 -8.72 1.43 2.14
C HIS A 28 -8.33 1.56 0.67
N ASN A 29 -7.60 2.59 0.31
CA ASN A 29 -7.11 2.78 -1.05
C ASN A 29 -5.83 1.97 -1.26
N VAL A 30 -6.00 0.69 -1.53
CA VAL A 30 -4.91 -0.28 -1.55
C VAL A 30 -3.86 0.06 -2.62
N ARG A 31 -4.32 0.41 -3.81
CA ARG A 31 -3.41 0.66 -4.93
C ARG A 31 -2.42 1.78 -4.62
N GLU A 32 -2.92 2.91 -4.13
CA GLU A 32 -2.05 4.05 -3.82
C GLU A 32 -1.20 3.78 -2.59
N THR A 33 -1.76 3.11 -1.59
CA THR A 33 -1.02 2.76 -0.40
C THR A 33 0.16 1.85 -0.72
N LEU A 34 -0.04 0.83 -1.55
CA LEU A 34 1.03 -0.08 -1.93
C LEU A 34 2.15 0.61 -2.69
N SER A 35 1.87 1.73 -3.34
CA SER A 35 2.91 2.49 -4.05
C SER A 35 3.82 3.28 -3.10
N VAL A 36 3.41 3.46 -1.85
CA VAL A 36 4.12 4.31 -0.88
C VAL A 36 4.84 3.49 0.19
N VAL A 37 4.32 2.32 0.53
CA VAL A 37 4.83 1.52 1.65
C VAL A 37 5.85 0.48 1.20
N ASP A 38 6.68 0.03 2.14
CA ASP A 38 7.62 -1.06 1.91
C ASP A 38 6.96 -2.41 2.15
N ARG A 39 6.12 -2.49 3.18
CA ARG A 39 5.40 -3.69 3.55
C ARG A 39 3.96 -3.33 3.88
N ALA A 40 3.08 -4.30 3.72
CA ALA A 40 1.68 -4.09 4.04
C ALA A 40 1.02 -5.35 4.59
N TYR A 41 -0.05 -5.14 5.32
CA TYR A 41 -0.95 -6.20 5.78
C TYR A 41 -2.30 -5.91 5.15
N LEU A 42 -2.85 -6.91 4.44
CA LEU A 42 -4.19 -6.80 3.87
C LEU A 42 -5.17 -7.44 4.85
N MET A 43 -6.09 -6.64 5.37
CA MET A 43 -7.04 -7.09 6.38
C MET A 43 -8.46 -7.13 5.82
N CYS A 44 -9.21 -8.12 6.28
CA CYS A 44 -10.61 -8.26 5.91
C CYS A 44 -11.37 -8.83 7.10
N GLN A 45 -12.43 -8.16 7.51
CA GLN A 45 -13.30 -8.61 8.61
C GLN A 45 -12.51 -8.90 9.90
N GLY A 46 -11.54 -8.04 10.19
CA GLY A 46 -10.75 -8.17 11.41
C GLY A 46 -9.62 -9.18 11.35
N GLU A 47 -9.38 -9.78 10.19
CA GLU A 47 -8.33 -10.78 10.02
C GLU A 47 -7.30 -10.33 8.99
N ILE A 48 -6.05 -10.72 9.21
CA ILE A 48 -4.99 -10.49 8.24
C ILE A 48 -5.03 -11.63 7.21
N LEU A 49 -5.36 -11.29 5.97
CA LEU A 49 -5.41 -12.27 4.90
C LEU A 49 -4.04 -12.51 4.27
N LEU A 50 -3.28 -11.45 4.07
CA LEU A 50 -1.98 -11.51 3.43
C LEU A 50 -1.06 -10.46 4.04
N GLU A 51 0.23 -10.74 4.04
CA GLU A 51 1.23 -9.76 4.43
C GLU A 51 2.49 -9.96 3.60
N GLY A 52 3.27 -8.92 3.46
CA GLY A 52 4.52 -9.00 2.74
C GLY A 52 4.96 -7.67 2.18
N SER A 53 5.99 -7.71 1.33
CA SER A 53 6.45 -6.51 0.64
C SER A 53 5.38 -6.01 -0.32
N SER A 54 5.44 -4.71 -0.63
CA SER A 54 4.49 -4.15 -1.59
C SER A 54 4.62 -4.82 -2.96
N ASP A 55 5.84 -5.15 -3.39
CA ASP A 55 6.04 -5.85 -4.66
C ASP A 55 5.36 -7.22 -4.68
N PHE A 56 5.48 -7.96 -3.58
CA PHE A 56 4.83 -9.26 -3.47
C PHE A 56 3.31 -9.11 -3.57
N LEU A 57 2.73 -8.16 -2.84
CA LEU A 57 1.30 -8.01 -2.79
C LEU A 57 0.70 -7.52 -4.11
N VAL A 58 1.41 -6.65 -4.81
CA VAL A 58 0.95 -6.17 -6.12
C VAL A 58 0.85 -7.31 -7.12
N ASN A 59 1.72 -8.31 -7.00
CA ASN A 59 1.77 -9.43 -7.95
C ASN A 59 1.02 -10.67 -7.47
N ASP A 60 0.52 -10.69 -6.24
CA ASP A 60 -0.17 -11.86 -5.69
C ASP A 60 -1.59 -11.96 -6.22
N GLU A 61 -1.95 -13.13 -6.73
CA GLU A 61 -3.27 -13.34 -7.32
C GLU A 61 -4.40 -13.19 -6.31
N LYS A 62 -4.18 -13.66 -5.09
CA LYS A 62 -5.20 -13.57 -4.05
C LYS A 62 -5.42 -12.12 -3.62
N ALA A 63 -4.35 -11.34 -3.51
CA ALA A 63 -4.45 -9.93 -3.20
C ALA A 63 -5.22 -9.19 -4.28
N LYS A 64 -4.94 -9.49 -5.54
CA LYS A 64 -5.64 -8.89 -6.67
C LYS A 64 -7.13 -9.17 -6.62
N GLU A 65 -7.53 -10.42 -6.31
CA GLU A 65 -8.93 -10.78 -6.24
C GLU A 65 -9.66 -10.08 -5.11
N VAL A 66 -9.04 -10.00 -3.93
CA VAL A 66 -9.72 -9.53 -2.72
C VAL A 66 -9.76 -8.01 -2.65
N TYR A 67 -8.66 -7.33 -2.95
CA TYR A 67 -8.55 -5.90 -2.71
C TYR A 67 -8.39 -5.05 -3.96
N LEU A 68 -7.66 -5.56 -4.94
CA LEU A 68 -7.36 -4.78 -6.13
C LEU A 68 -8.38 -5.01 -7.22
N GLY A 69 -9.02 -6.17 -7.20
CA GLY A 69 -10.04 -6.54 -8.16
C GLY A 69 -9.46 -6.85 -9.53
N PRO A 70 -10.30 -7.36 -10.44
CA PRO A 70 -9.82 -7.76 -11.77
C PRO A 70 -9.32 -6.59 -12.62
N ARG A 71 -9.69 -5.36 -12.27
CA ARG A 71 -9.32 -4.17 -13.04
C ARG A 71 -7.96 -3.60 -12.67
N PHE A 72 -7.32 -4.14 -11.65
CA PHE A 72 -6.06 -3.58 -11.16
C PHE A 72 -4.96 -3.62 -12.22
N ASN A 73 -4.97 -4.62 -13.07
CA ASN A 73 -3.92 -4.86 -14.07
C ASN A 73 -4.13 -4.14 -15.39
N MET A 74 -5.10 -3.28 -15.47
CA MET A 74 -5.31 -2.53 -16.71
C MET A 74 -4.44 -1.30 -16.80
#